data_d6f9bcc83b6be64417bac3ed682d8b40
#
_entry.id   d6f9bcc83b6be64417bac3ed682d8b40
#
_cell.length_a   1.000
_cell.length_b   1.000
_cell.length_c   1.000
_cell.angle_alpha   90.00
_cell.angle_beta   90.00
_cell.angle_gamma   90.00
#
_symmetry.space_group_name_H-M   'P 1'
#
loop_
_entity.id
_entity.type
_entity.pdbx_description
1 polymer ?
#
loop_
_entity_poly.entity_id
_entity_poly.type
_entity_poly.pdbx_seq_one_letter_code
_entity_poly.pdbx_strand_id
1 'polypeptide(L)'
;MLLYEHPLSSYAQKVKIALREKGLDFKAETPPALGSGKAEGQFAAASPRNEVPALIDGDVQIFDSTIILEYLEDKFPSPALLPRDPALRAKARMIEEVCDTLYEAVNWGLSEIRWFKRAEGEQAEKMTATAARQTAELQAWLTDKLGTAQWFNGESFGWADLSVAPYVNRSFHYGLGTPVDSPLEAWRARIRERPSVAATFREFEAATERMGDAAGRLVSGAIRREYRDHRLEWMMKSGGVQVVLDGLAKNNIRFTWPLG
;
A
#
# COMPACT_ATOMS: atom_id res chain seq x y z
N MET A 1 18.64 -1.52 12.79
CA MET A 1 18.11 -1.97 11.50
C MET A 1 18.16 -0.85 10.48
N LEU A 2 18.26 -1.17 9.17
CA LEU A 2 18.11 -0.21 8.07
C LEU A 2 16.87 -0.60 7.26
N LEU A 3 15.94 0.34 7.10
CA LEU A 3 14.76 0.19 6.27
C LEU A 3 14.90 1.05 5.03
N TYR A 4 15.01 0.45 3.87
CA TYR A 4 14.81 1.12 2.61
C TYR A 4 13.33 1.34 2.36
N GLU A 5 12.92 2.60 2.17
CA GLU A 5 11.53 3.00 2.11
C GLU A 5 11.29 4.22 1.21
N HIS A 6 10.04 4.52 0.96
CA HIS A 6 9.60 5.84 0.47
C HIS A 6 8.34 6.24 1.24
N PRO A 7 8.24 7.48 1.78
CA PRO A 7 7.12 7.86 2.64
C PRO A 7 5.74 7.74 1.99
N LEU A 8 5.65 7.78 0.66
CA LEU A 8 4.41 7.58 -0.09
C LEU A 8 4.06 6.10 -0.32
N SER A 9 4.95 5.15 -0.02
CA SER A 9 4.68 3.73 -0.16
C SER A 9 3.81 3.23 0.98
N SER A 10 2.57 2.82 0.70
CA SER A 10 1.67 2.22 1.68
C SER A 10 2.29 0.99 2.32
N TYR A 11 3.00 0.18 1.54
CA TYR A 11 3.74 -1.00 1.99
C TYR A 11 4.86 -0.65 2.99
N ALA A 12 5.62 0.43 2.74
CA ALA A 12 6.67 0.87 3.65
C ALA A 12 6.08 1.48 4.93
N GLN A 13 4.96 2.20 4.82
CA GLN A 13 4.29 2.80 5.96
C GLN A 13 3.86 1.74 6.99
N LYS A 14 3.26 0.61 6.55
CA LYS A 14 2.86 -0.44 7.49
C LYS A 14 4.05 -1.05 8.23
N VAL A 15 5.20 -1.22 7.57
CA VAL A 15 6.44 -1.68 8.23
C VAL A 15 6.96 -0.65 9.22
N LYS A 16 6.95 0.64 8.89
CA LYS A 16 7.36 1.72 9.81
C LYS A 16 6.46 1.78 11.05
N ILE A 17 5.16 1.61 10.87
CA ILE A 17 4.22 1.55 11.99
C ILE A 17 4.56 0.35 12.89
N ALA A 18 4.78 -0.83 12.31
CA ALA A 18 5.14 -2.03 13.08
C ALA A 18 6.45 -1.87 13.86
N LEU A 19 7.50 -1.33 13.22
CA LEU A 19 8.78 -1.07 13.89
C LEU A 19 8.61 -0.11 15.08
N ARG A 20 7.84 0.95 14.90
CA ARG A 20 7.52 1.94 15.94
C ARG A 20 6.67 1.34 17.08
N GLU A 21 5.66 0.54 16.76
CA GLU A 21 4.83 -0.15 17.76
C GLU A 21 5.64 -1.15 18.60
N LYS A 22 6.62 -1.80 17.99
CA LYS A 22 7.53 -2.71 18.69
C LYS A 22 8.67 -1.99 19.42
N GLY A 23 8.77 -0.65 19.33
CA GLY A 23 9.82 0.14 19.95
C GLY A 23 11.23 -0.19 19.43
N LEU A 24 11.32 -0.59 18.17
CA LEU A 24 12.58 -0.97 17.54
C LEU A 24 13.27 0.24 16.90
N ASP A 25 14.57 0.38 17.16
CA ASP A 25 15.38 1.42 16.52
C ASP A 25 15.71 1.05 15.08
N PHE A 26 15.43 1.95 14.17
CA PHE A 26 15.74 1.78 12.75
C PHE A 26 16.11 3.11 12.09
N LYS A 27 16.97 3.02 11.09
CA LYS A 27 17.22 4.11 10.13
C LYS A 27 16.34 3.90 8.91
N ALA A 28 15.65 4.93 8.48
CA ALA A 28 14.86 4.90 7.24
C ALA A 28 15.59 5.67 6.14
N GLU A 29 15.73 5.07 4.97
CA GLU A 29 16.38 5.68 3.80
C GLU A 29 15.55 5.48 2.54
N THR A 30 15.37 6.55 1.76
CA THR A 30 14.85 6.44 0.40
C THR A 30 16.02 6.23 -0.56
N PRO A 31 16.06 5.09 -1.29
CA PRO A 31 17.15 4.81 -2.22
C PRO A 31 17.22 5.86 -3.34
N PRO A 32 18.40 6.41 -3.67
CA PRO A 32 18.55 7.48 -4.67
C PRO A 32 18.01 7.12 -6.06
N ALA A 33 18.14 5.85 -6.45
CA ALA A 33 17.71 5.34 -7.76
C ALA A 33 16.30 4.72 -7.75
N LEU A 34 15.54 4.90 -6.65
CA LEU A 34 14.18 4.35 -6.57
C LEU A 34 13.30 4.86 -7.72
N GLY A 35 12.63 3.92 -8.39
CA GLY A 35 11.77 4.22 -9.53
C GLY A 35 12.51 4.44 -10.86
N SER A 36 13.84 4.43 -10.88
CA SER A 36 14.62 4.55 -12.14
C SER A 36 14.75 3.23 -12.91
N GLY A 37 14.56 2.10 -12.23
CA GLY A 37 14.88 0.76 -12.74
C GLY A 37 16.39 0.46 -12.77
N LYS A 38 17.22 1.27 -12.10
CA LYS A 38 18.68 1.18 -12.08
C LYS A 38 19.23 1.19 -10.66
N ALA A 39 18.55 0.51 -9.74
CA ALA A 39 19.06 0.42 -8.38
C ALA A 39 20.37 -0.39 -8.34
N GLU A 40 21.30 0.07 -7.51
CA GLU A 40 22.63 -0.49 -7.35
C GLU A 40 22.98 -0.66 -5.86
N GLY A 41 24.09 -1.36 -5.59
CA GLY A 41 24.63 -1.51 -4.25
C GLY A 41 23.73 -2.29 -3.29
N GLN A 42 23.76 -1.91 -2.02
CA GLN A 42 23.10 -2.64 -0.94
C GLN A 42 21.58 -2.72 -1.09
N PHE A 43 20.93 -1.68 -1.62
CA PHE A 43 19.50 -1.71 -1.88
C PHE A 43 19.13 -2.75 -2.96
N ALA A 44 19.85 -2.79 -4.07
CA ALA A 44 19.59 -3.77 -5.14
C ALA A 44 19.83 -5.22 -4.66
N ALA A 45 20.82 -5.42 -3.78
CA ALA A 45 21.04 -6.72 -3.15
C ALA A 45 19.91 -7.11 -2.20
N ALA A 46 19.40 -6.15 -1.40
CA ALA A 46 18.32 -6.41 -0.45
C ALA A 46 16.94 -6.53 -1.12
N SER A 47 16.73 -5.87 -2.27
CA SER A 47 15.48 -5.93 -3.04
C SER A 47 15.77 -6.18 -4.53
N PRO A 48 15.82 -7.43 -4.99
CA PRO A 48 16.03 -7.76 -6.40
C PRO A 48 14.96 -7.19 -7.34
N ARG A 49 13.79 -6.83 -6.79
CA ARG A 49 12.70 -6.14 -7.52
C ARG A 49 12.92 -4.64 -7.62
N ASN A 50 13.92 -4.07 -6.93
CA ASN A 50 14.16 -2.63 -6.82
C ASN A 50 12.98 -1.85 -6.23
N GLU A 51 12.26 -2.48 -5.32
CA GLU A 51 11.04 -1.97 -4.69
C GLU A 51 11.22 -1.79 -3.19
N VAL A 52 10.44 -0.89 -2.63
CA VAL A 52 10.38 -0.65 -1.19
C VAL A 52 9.05 -1.12 -0.61
N PRO A 53 9.07 -1.65 0.64
CA PRO A 53 10.18 -1.66 1.58
C PRO A 53 11.16 -2.82 1.37
N ALA A 54 12.42 -2.60 1.82
CA ALA A 54 13.38 -3.67 2.07
C ALA A 54 14.05 -3.41 3.43
N LEU A 55 14.25 -4.46 4.22
CA LEU A 55 14.83 -4.40 5.56
C LEU A 55 16.18 -5.09 5.59
N ILE A 56 17.15 -4.45 6.24
CA ILE A 56 18.44 -5.04 6.58
C ILE A 56 18.59 -5.05 8.10
N ASP A 57 18.84 -6.24 8.65
CA ASP A 57 19.03 -6.46 10.06
C ASP A 57 20.25 -7.38 10.28
N GLY A 58 21.44 -6.76 10.49
CA GLY A 58 22.70 -7.47 10.44
C GLY A 58 22.95 -8.07 9.06
N ASP A 59 23.11 -9.39 9.01
CA ASP A 59 23.33 -10.14 7.76
C ASP A 59 22.01 -10.53 7.05
N VAL A 60 20.86 -10.29 7.67
CA VAL A 60 19.55 -10.64 7.13
C VAL A 60 19.05 -9.52 6.22
N GLN A 61 18.70 -9.88 4.98
CA GLN A 61 18.12 -8.97 3.98
C GLN A 61 16.76 -9.50 3.55
N ILE A 62 15.73 -8.68 3.68
CA ILE A 62 14.34 -9.07 3.43
C ILE A 62 13.66 -7.99 2.60
N PHE A 63 12.97 -8.40 1.55
CA PHE A 63 12.03 -7.55 0.82
C PHE A 63 10.63 -8.13 0.89
N ASP A 64 9.65 -7.35 0.47
CA ASP A 64 8.22 -7.56 0.65
C ASP A 64 7.75 -7.21 2.07
N SER A 65 6.74 -6.35 2.13
CA SER A 65 6.27 -5.78 3.39
C SER A 65 5.67 -6.82 4.34
N THR A 66 4.93 -7.80 3.81
CA THR A 66 4.33 -8.87 4.61
C THR A 66 5.40 -9.79 5.18
N ILE A 67 6.41 -10.15 4.36
CA ILE A 67 7.54 -10.98 4.82
C ILE A 67 8.35 -10.25 5.90
N ILE A 68 8.56 -8.93 5.73
CA ILE A 68 9.22 -8.12 6.77
C ILE A 68 8.41 -8.12 8.07
N LEU A 69 7.09 -7.95 7.99
CA LEU A 69 6.22 -7.97 9.16
C LEU A 69 6.24 -9.33 9.88
N GLU A 70 6.20 -10.45 9.14
CA GLU A 70 6.32 -11.79 9.70
C GLU A 70 7.67 -11.98 10.41
N TYR A 71 8.77 -11.56 9.78
CA TYR A 71 10.09 -11.58 10.42
C TYR A 71 10.13 -10.78 11.72
N LEU A 72 9.55 -9.58 11.72
CA LEU A 72 9.50 -8.73 12.91
C LEU A 72 8.64 -9.36 14.03
N GLU A 73 7.54 -10.02 13.67
CA GLU A 73 6.66 -10.71 14.62
C GLU A 73 7.35 -11.93 15.26
N ASP A 74 8.05 -12.71 14.44
CA ASP A 74 8.76 -13.90 14.90
C ASP A 74 10.00 -13.55 15.75
N LYS A 75 10.79 -12.57 15.32
CA LYS A 75 12.03 -12.18 16.01
C LYS A 75 11.76 -11.34 17.25
N PHE A 76 10.73 -10.52 17.23
CA PHE A 76 10.35 -9.61 18.31
C PHE A 76 8.88 -9.83 18.70
N PRO A 77 8.54 -10.93 19.37
CA PRO A 77 7.16 -11.33 19.62
C PRO A 77 6.39 -10.42 20.59
N SER A 78 7.05 -9.45 21.23
CA SER A 78 6.43 -8.53 22.20
C SER A 78 6.78 -7.07 21.87
N PRO A 79 5.77 -6.18 21.78
CA PRO A 79 4.34 -6.49 21.78
C PRO A 79 3.91 -7.27 20.54
N ALA A 80 2.99 -8.24 20.69
CA ALA A 80 2.45 -9.00 19.59
C ALA A 80 1.49 -8.12 18.77
N LEU A 81 1.66 -8.12 17.44
CA LEU A 81 0.78 -7.44 16.51
C LEU A 81 -0.27 -8.38 15.90
N LEU A 82 0.03 -9.68 15.85
CA LEU A 82 -0.93 -10.71 15.42
C LEU A 82 -1.66 -11.31 16.63
N PRO A 83 -2.97 -11.60 16.51
CA PRO A 83 -3.71 -12.34 17.51
C PRO A 83 -3.11 -13.74 17.75
N ARG A 84 -3.31 -14.30 18.93
CA ARG A 84 -2.89 -15.69 19.22
C ARG A 84 -3.78 -16.73 18.52
N ASP A 85 -5.06 -16.45 18.41
CA ASP A 85 -6.02 -17.35 17.76
C ASP A 85 -5.75 -17.46 16.25
N PRO A 86 -5.61 -18.68 15.71
CA PRO A 86 -5.27 -18.88 14.29
C PRO A 86 -6.32 -18.33 13.32
N ALA A 87 -7.61 -18.36 13.66
CA ALA A 87 -8.67 -17.85 12.79
C ALA A 87 -8.64 -16.31 12.74
N LEU A 88 -8.38 -15.66 13.87
CA LEU A 88 -8.20 -14.21 13.91
C LEU A 88 -6.91 -13.77 13.20
N ARG A 89 -5.82 -14.54 13.30
CA ARG A 89 -4.59 -14.33 12.51
C ARG A 89 -4.86 -14.40 11.01
N ALA A 90 -5.60 -15.41 10.57
CA ALA A 90 -5.99 -15.55 9.17
C ALA A 90 -6.85 -14.38 8.70
N LYS A 91 -7.82 -13.94 9.52
CA LYS A 91 -8.65 -12.77 9.23
C LYS A 91 -7.80 -11.50 9.08
N ALA A 92 -6.84 -11.27 9.97
CA ALA A 92 -5.95 -10.12 9.90
C ALA A 92 -5.14 -10.09 8.60
N ARG A 93 -4.59 -11.24 8.17
CA ARG A 93 -3.85 -11.37 6.92
C ARG A 93 -4.73 -11.24 5.66
N MET A 94 -5.97 -11.72 5.71
CA MET A 94 -6.94 -11.49 4.62
C MET A 94 -7.27 -10.01 4.45
N ILE A 95 -7.38 -9.25 5.54
CA ILE A 95 -7.59 -7.80 5.48
C ILE A 95 -6.36 -7.12 4.86
N GLU A 96 -5.16 -7.50 5.27
CA GLU A 96 -3.92 -7.03 4.68
C GLU A 96 -3.88 -7.31 3.17
N GLU A 97 -4.15 -8.55 2.77
CA GLU A 97 -4.11 -8.97 1.36
C GLU A 97 -5.03 -8.11 0.49
N VAL A 98 -6.28 -7.88 0.91
CA VAL A 98 -7.23 -7.01 0.19
C VAL A 98 -6.72 -5.58 0.10
N CYS A 99 -6.11 -5.05 1.16
CA CYS A 99 -5.52 -3.71 1.13
C CYS A 99 -4.31 -3.64 0.21
N ASP A 100 -3.40 -4.61 0.30
CA ASP A 100 -2.15 -4.64 -0.46
C ASP A 100 -2.35 -4.84 -1.97
N THR A 101 -3.43 -5.49 -2.36
CA THR A 101 -3.71 -5.80 -3.77
C THR A 101 -4.76 -4.85 -4.36
N LEU A 102 -5.95 -4.82 -3.79
CA LEU A 102 -7.10 -4.14 -4.41
C LEU A 102 -7.17 -2.66 -4.04
N TYR A 103 -6.99 -2.34 -2.76
CA TYR A 103 -7.05 -0.94 -2.32
C TYR A 103 -5.84 -0.16 -2.84
N GLU A 104 -4.64 -0.78 -2.81
CA GLU A 104 -3.45 -0.16 -3.42
C GLU A 104 -3.65 0.08 -4.91
N ALA A 105 -4.23 -0.83 -5.67
CA ALA A 105 -4.46 -0.66 -7.10
C ALA A 105 -5.27 0.61 -7.40
N VAL A 106 -6.33 0.87 -6.61
CA VAL A 106 -7.14 2.09 -6.75
C VAL A 106 -6.34 3.34 -6.39
N ASN A 107 -5.66 3.33 -5.23
CA ASN A 107 -4.85 4.45 -4.77
C ASN A 107 -3.67 4.75 -5.71
N TRP A 108 -3.03 3.69 -6.20
CA TRP A 108 -1.94 3.79 -7.17
C TRP A 108 -2.46 4.37 -8.50
N GLY A 109 -3.62 3.88 -8.98
CA GLY A 109 -4.26 4.38 -10.19
C GLY A 109 -4.60 5.87 -10.10
N LEU A 110 -5.11 6.34 -8.96
CA LEU A 110 -5.34 7.77 -8.73
C LEU A 110 -4.05 8.60 -8.78
N SER A 111 -2.89 8.04 -8.42
CA SER A 111 -1.63 8.74 -8.54
C SER A 111 -1.25 9.05 -9.99
N GLU A 112 -1.67 8.22 -10.95
CA GLU A 112 -1.45 8.46 -12.38
C GLU A 112 -2.08 9.77 -12.84
N ILE A 113 -3.26 10.10 -12.28
CA ILE A 113 -3.98 11.33 -12.58
C ILE A 113 -3.46 12.49 -11.74
N ARG A 114 -3.35 12.29 -10.42
CA ARG A 114 -3.10 13.38 -9.46
C ARG A 114 -1.67 13.89 -9.51
N TRP A 115 -0.69 13.00 -9.52
CA TRP A 115 0.73 13.35 -9.43
C TRP A 115 1.45 13.27 -10.77
N PHE A 116 1.18 12.23 -11.56
CA PHE A 116 1.93 11.96 -12.78
C PHE A 116 1.30 12.55 -14.05
N LYS A 117 0.06 13.06 -13.96
CA LYS A 117 -0.65 13.72 -15.08
C LYS A 117 -0.69 12.88 -16.36
N ARG A 118 -0.90 11.54 -16.22
CA ARG A 118 -0.91 10.61 -17.34
C ARG A 118 -2.28 10.39 -17.97
N ALA A 119 -3.33 10.91 -17.36
CA ALA A 119 -4.67 10.93 -17.91
C ALA A 119 -5.28 12.31 -17.67
N GLU A 120 -5.99 12.82 -18.69
CA GLU A 120 -6.65 14.12 -18.69
C GLU A 120 -8.05 14.00 -19.31
N GLY A 121 -8.89 15.06 -19.18
CA GLY A 121 -10.22 15.13 -19.75
C GLY A 121 -11.10 13.94 -19.35
N GLU A 122 -11.91 13.46 -20.31
CA GLU A 122 -12.89 12.38 -20.10
C GLU A 122 -12.27 11.10 -19.53
N GLN A 123 -11.04 10.77 -19.94
CA GLN A 123 -10.35 9.59 -19.41
C GLN A 123 -10.06 9.74 -17.91
N ALA A 124 -9.56 10.89 -17.49
CA ALA A 124 -9.29 11.16 -16.06
C ALA A 124 -10.58 11.19 -15.23
N GLU A 125 -11.66 11.75 -15.80
CA GLU A 125 -12.99 11.78 -15.16
C GLU A 125 -13.53 10.36 -14.95
N LYS A 126 -13.50 9.52 -15.99
CA LYS A 126 -13.93 8.12 -15.90
C LYS A 126 -13.13 7.32 -14.89
N MET A 127 -11.80 7.46 -14.90
CA MET A 127 -10.93 6.78 -13.93
C MET A 127 -11.20 7.27 -12.49
N THR A 128 -11.40 8.57 -12.31
CA THR A 128 -11.69 9.17 -10.99
C THR A 128 -13.05 8.69 -10.45
N ALA A 129 -14.09 8.66 -11.29
CA ALA A 129 -15.41 8.15 -10.91
C ALA A 129 -15.36 6.65 -10.53
N THR A 130 -14.63 5.86 -11.31
CA THR A 130 -14.42 4.44 -11.03
C THR A 130 -13.69 4.25 -9.70
N ALA A 131 -12.62 5.00 -9.46
CA ALA A 131 -11.86 4.95 -8.21
C ALA A 131 -12.72 5.35 -7.01
N ALA A 132 -13.58 6.36 -7.14
CA ALA A 132 -14.49 6.78 -6.06
C ALA A 132 -15.48 5.65 -5.70
N ARG A 133 -16.09 5.00 -6.69
CA ARG A 133 -17.00 3.86 -6.47
C ARG A 133 -16.27 2.70 -5.80
N GLN A 134 -15.12 2.30 -6.34
CA GLN A 134 -14.34 1.17 -5.80
C GLN A 134 -13.81 1.45 -4.39
N THR A 135 -13.39 2.68 -4.12
CA THR A 135 -13.01 3.08 -2.75
C THR A 135 -14.18 2.95 -1.78
N ALA A 136 -15.37 3.38 -2.17
CA ALA A 136 -16.57 3.23 -1.34
C ALA A 136 -16.92 1.76 -1.06
N GLU A 137 -16.81 0.88 -2.06
CA GLU A 137 -17.01 -0.57 -1.93
C GLU A 137 -15.99 -1.19 -0.96
N LEU A 138 -14.71 -0.85 -1.10
CA LEU A 138 -13.65 -1.31 -0.20
C LEU A 138 -13.83 -0.80 1.23
N GLN A 139 -14.22 0.46 1.41
CA GLN A 139 -14.51 1.03 2.71
C GLN A 139 -15.73 0.40 3.37
N ALA A 140 -16.77 0.06 2.59
CA ALA A 140 -17.93 -0.69 3.08
C ALA A 140 -17.53 -2.11 3.54
N TRP A 141 -16.71 -2.80 2.75
CA TRP A 141 -16.16 -4.11 3.12
C TRP A 141 -15.31 -4.02 4.40
N LEU A 142 -14.43 -3.03 4.52
CA LEU A 142 -13.64 -2.80 5.74
C LEU A 142 -14.55 -2.50 6.94
N THR A 143 -15.60 -1.71 6.75
CA THR A 143 -16.58 -1.42 7.81
C THR A 143 -17.26 -2.71 8.30
N ASP A 144 -17.63 -3.61 7.40
CA ASP A 144 -18.15 -4.93 7.74
C ASP A 144 -17.13 -5.77 8.53
N LYS A 145 -15.85 -5.77 8.11
CA LYS A 145 -14.80 -6.51 8.82
C LYS A 145 -14.47 -5.96 10.19
N LEU A 146 -14.56 -4.65 10.37
CA LEU A 146 -14.41 -3.98 11.66
C LEU A 146 -15.60 -4.28 12.59
N GLY A 147 -16.83 -4.24 12.05
CA GLY A 147 -18.07 -4.43 12.82
C GLY A 147 -18.21 -3.37 13.91
N THR A 148 -18.47 -3.82 15.13
CA THR A 148 -18.57 -2.96 16.32
C THR A 148 -17.27 -2.88 17.13
N ALA A 149 -16.19 -3.54 16.67
CA ALA A 149 -14.93 -3.56 17.38
C ALA A 149 -14.20 -2.21 17.30
N GLN A 150 -13.36 -1.94 18.29
CA GLN A 150 -12.52 -0.75 18.28
C GLN A 150 -11.38 -0.86 17.25
N TRP A 151 -10.87 -2.05 17.03
CA TRP A 151 -9.75 -2.35 16.15
C TRP A 151 -10.07 -3.53 15.25
N PHE A 152 -9.44 -3.63 14.11
CA PHE A 152 -9.57 -4.80 13.23
C PHE A 152 -9.08 -6.10 13.89
N ASN A 153 -8.18 -5.99 14.85
CA ASN A 153 -7.76 -7.10 15.71
C ASN A 153 -8.68 -7.35 16.92
N GLY A 154 -9.82 -6.65 17.02
CA GLY A 154 -10.76 -6.76 18.13
C GLY A 154 -10.56 -5.68 19.20
N GLU A 155 -10.06 -6.05 20.38
CA GLU A 155 -9.91 -5.13 21.52
C GLU A 155 -8.59 -4.33 21.49
N SER A 156 -7.61 -4.76 20.74
CA SER A 156 -6.29 -4.16 20.67
C SER A 156 -5.88 -3.83 19.24
N PHE A 157 -5.10 -2.76 19.08
CA PHE A 157 -4.42 -2.44 17.84
C PHE A 157 -3.49 -3.58 17.42
N GLY A 158 -3.42 -3.86 16.12
CA GLY A 158 -2.53 -4.89 15.62
C GLY A 158 -2.35 -4.91 14.10
N TRP A 159 -2.04 -6.09 13.59
CA TRP A 159 -1.64 -6.33 12.20
C TRP A 159 -2.62 -5.79 11.17
N ALA A 160 -3.91 -6.09 11.34
CA ALA A 160 -4.91 -5.61 10.38
C ALA A 160 -5.05 -4.08 10.42
N ASP A 161 -4.93 -3.46 11.60
CA ASP A 161 -5.02 -2.01 11.74
C ASP A 161 -3.86 -1.29 11.05
N LEU A 162 -2.62 -1.75 11.28
CA LEU A 162 -1.46 -1.14 10.62
C LEU A 162 -1.45 -1.38 9.10
N SER A 163 -2.09 -2.46 8.65
CA SER A 163 -2.21 -2.77 7.22
C SER A 163 -3.28 -1.92 6.53
N VAL A 164 -4.38 -1.60 7.20
CA VAL A 164 -5.46 -0.75 6.64
C VAL A 164 -5.09 0.74 6.64
N ALA A 165 -4.37 1.19 7.66
CA ALA A 165 -4.13 2.60 7.93
C ALA A 165 -3.56 3.41 6.76
N PRO A 166 -2.50 2.95 6.06
CA PRO A 166 -1.90 3.70 4.94
C PRO A 166 -2.86 3.91 3.77
N TYR A 167 -3.68 2.92 3.47
CA TYR A 167 -4.60 2.94 2.32
C TYR A 167 -5.76 3.88 2.54
N VAL A 168 -6.39 3.82 3.72
CA VAL A 168 -7.47 4.74 4.12
C VAL A 168 -6.94 6.17 4.21
N ASN A 169 -5.74 6.39 4.76
CA ASN A 169 -5.13 7.70 4.82
C ASN A 169 -4.87 8.28 3.44
N ARG A 170 -4.39 7.47 2.50
CA ARG A 170 -4.12 7.88 1.12
C ARG A 170 -5.40 8.22 0.35
N SER A 171 -6.45 7.41 0.49
CA SER A 171 -7.77 7.72 -0.08
C SER A 171 -8.33 9.03 0.47
N PHE A 172 -8.19 9.25 1.77
CA PHE A 172 -8.60 10.51 2.39
C PHE A 172 -7.85 11.71 1.80
N HIS A 173 -6.53 11.58 1.61
CA HIS A 173 -5.71 12.60 0.94
C HIS A 173 -6.19 12.90 -0.50
N TYR A 174 -6.75 11.91 -1.20
CA TYR A 174 -7.32 12.09 -2.52
C TYR A 174 -8.76 12.65 -2.52
N GLY A 175 -9.33 12.95 -1.34
CA GLY A 175 -10.70 13.43 -1.19
C GLY A 175 -11.76 12.31 -1.19
N LEU A 176 -11.32 11.05 -1.08
CA LEU A 176 -12.17 9.86 -0.96
C LEU A 176 -12.20 9.40 0.51
N GLY A 177 -12.80 10.24 1.36
CA GLY A 177 -12.92 9.99 2.79
C GLY A 177 -13.87 8.85 3.12
N THR A 178 -13.76 8.37 4.36
CA THR A 178 -14.68 7.40 4.95
C THR A 178 -16.07 8.02 5.15
N PRO A 179 -17.16 7.24 5.06
CA PRO A 179 -18.49 7.75 5.32
C PRO A 179 -18.59 8.36 6.72
N VAL A 180 -19.19 9.57 6.80
CA VAL A 180 -19.42 10.26 8.07
C VAL A 180 -20.26 9.38 9.01
N ASP A 181 -19.96 9.40 10.30
CA ASP A 181 -20.62 8.61 11.35
C ASP A 181 -20.51 7.09 11.20
N SER A 182 -19.59 6.60 10.32
CA SER A 182 -19.34 5.18 10.17
C SER A 182 -18.37 4.65 11.24
N PRO A 183 -18.44 3.34 11.57
CA PRO A 183 -17.43 2.70 12.42
C PRO A 183 -15.99 2.86 11.86
N LEU A 184 -15.82 2.87 10.54
CA LEU A 184 -14.53 3.06 9.90
C LEU A 184 -14.00 4.49 10.10
N GLU A 185 -14.86 5.51 10.08
CA GLU A 185 -14.43 6.88 10.38
C GLU A 185 -14.02 7.03 11.86
N ALA A 186 -14.78 6.45 12.79
CA ALA A 186 -14.42 6.43 14.20
C ALA A 186 -13.08 5.71 14.44
N TRP A 187 -12.82 4.59 13.72
CA TRP A 187 -11.55 3.91 13.75
C TRP A 187 -10.43 4.78 13.14
N ARG A 188 -10.68 5.44 12.00
CA ARG A 188 -9.72 6.34 11.35
C ARG A 188 -9.29 7.49 12.28
N ALA A 189 -10.22 8.10 12.97
CA ALA A 189 -9.93 9.14 13.95
C ALA A 189 -9.04 8.61 15.08
N ARG A 190 -9.40 7.47 15.65
CA ARG A 190 -8.66 6.82 16.75
C ARG A 190 -7.25 6.40 16.35
N ILE A 191 -7.08 5.79 15.17
CA ILE A 191 -5.76 5.28 14.76
C ILE A 191 -4.76 6.40 14.51
N ARG A 192 -5.21 7.56 14.06
CA ARG A 192 -4.35 8.75 13.84
C ARG A 192 -3.77 9.33 15.13
N GLU A 193 -4.36 9.05 16.28
CA GLU A 193 -3.85 9.48 17.59
C GLU A 193 -2.70 8.62 18.10
N ARG A 194 -2.48 7.44 17.51
CA ARG A 194 -1.35 6.58 17.90
C ARG A 194 -0.03 7.20 17.46
N PRO A 195 0.96 7.33 18.36
CA PRO A 195 2.23 7.99 18.04
C PRO A 195 2.97 7.38 16.82
N SER A 196 2.93 6.07 16.66
CA SER A 196 3.52 5.33 15.53
C SER A 196 2.89 5.71 14.19
N VAL A 197 1.57 5.78 14.16
CA VAL A 197 0.76 6.14 12.98
C VAL A 197 0.89 7.62 12.69
N ALA A 198 0.72 8.47 13.69
CA ALA A 198 0.84 9.92 13.55
C ALA A 198 2.21 10.34 13.00
N ALA A 199 3.30 9.73 13.49
CA ALA A 199 4.64 9.98 12.97
C ALA A 199 4.77 9.57 11.50
N THR A 200 4.26 8.37 11.14
CA THR A 200 4.30 7.86 9.77
C THR A 200 3.48 8.75 8.81
N PHE A 201 2.32 9.22 9.25
CA PHE A 201 1.46 10.06 8.41
C PHE A 201 2.00 11.48 8.23
N ARG A 202 2.70 12.06 9.22
CA ARG A 202 3.43 13.32 9.02
C ARG A 202 4.51 13.19 7.94
N GLU A 203 5.22 12.07 7.89
CA GLU A 203 6.22 11.81 6.85
C GLU A 203 5.55 11.69 5.46
N PHE A 204 4.39 11.03 5.39
CA PHE A 204 3.58 10.97 4.17
C PHE A 204 3.15 12.36 3.71
N GLU A 205 2.56 13.17 4.59
CA GLU A 205 2.10 14.52 4.31
C GLU A 205 3.25 15.40 3.78
N ALA A 206 4.40 15.41 4.46
CA ALA A 206 5.59 16.12 4.02
C ALA A 206 6.14 15.64 2.67
N ALA A 207 5.96 14.36 2.35
CA ALA A 207 6.37 13.82 1.04
C ALA A 207 5.40 14.19 -0.08
N THR A 208 4.09 14.29 0.21
CA THR A 208 3.09 14.72 -0.79
C THR A 208 3.31 16.15 -1.26
N GLU A 209 3.75 17.04 -0.36
CA GLU A 209 4.09 18.43 -0.72
C GLU A 209 5.22 18.52 -1.74
N ARG A 210 6.13 17.53 -1.76
CA ARG A 210 7.27 17.46 -2.68
C ARG A 210 6.97 16.79 -4.01
N MET A 211 5.73 16.31 -4.23
CA MET A 211 5.34 15.63 -5.46
C MET A 211 5.04 16.58 -6.64
N GLY A 212 5.17 17.88 -6.47
CA GLY A 212 4.83 18.88 -7.50
C GLY A 212 5.51 18.69 -8.86
N ASP A 213 6.70 18.08 -8.90
CA ASP A 213 7.45 17.80 -10.15
C ASP A 213 7.44 16.31 -10.57
N ALA A 214 6.55 15.50 -10.03
CA ALA A 214 6.52 14.07 -10.36
C ALA A 214 6.28 13.82 -11.86
N ALA A 215 5.43 14.61 -12.49
CA ALA A 215 5.15 14.54 -13.92
C ALA A 215 6.39 14.89 -14.76
N GLY A 216 7.12 15.95 -14.41
CA GLY A 216 8.36 16.35 -15.10
C GLY A 216 9.45 15.29 -14.99
N ARG A 217 9.61 14.67 -13.84
CA ARG A 217 10.55 13.55 -13.64
C ARG A 217 10.20 12.31 -14.45
N LEU A 218 8.90 12.04 -14.65
CA LEU A 218 8.44 10.96 -15.51
C LEU A 218 8.73 11.25 -16.98
N VAL A 219 8.40 12.46 -17.46
CA VAL A 219 8.65 12.90 -18.85
C VAL A 219 10.13 12.90 -19.18
N SER A 220 10.99 13.32 -18.26
CA SER A 220 12.45 13.29 -18.43
C SER A 220 13.06 11.89 -18.40
N GLY A 221 12.30 10.87 -18.05
CA GLY A 221 12.79 9.49 -17.88
C GLY A 221 13.59 9.26 -16.60
N ALA A 222 13.63 10.22 -15.69
CA ALA A 222 14.30 10.08 -14.39
C ALA A 222 13.61 9.04 -13.49
N ILE A 223 12.31 8.83 -13.69
CA ILE A 223 11.54 7.76 -13.06
C ILE A 223 10.69 7.03 -14.11
N ARG A 224 10.32 5.79 -13.80
CA ARG A 224 9.41 4.96 -14.60
C ARG A 224 8.27 4.49 -13.72
N ARG A 225 7.08 4.38 -14.28
CA ARG A 225 5.95 3.79 -13.57
C ARG A 225 6.01 2.28 -13.68
N GLU A 226 5.87 1.61 -12.55
CA GLU A 226 5.93 0.16 -12.47
C GLU A 226 4.53 -0.41 -12.27
N TYR A 227 4.13 -1.34 -13.12
CA TYR A 227 2.85 -2.03 -13.06
C TYR A 227 3.08 -3.45 -12.60
N ARG A 228 2.39 -3.85 -11.55
CA ARG A 228 2.45 -5.19 -10.98
C ARG A 228 1.11 -5.90 -11.10
N ASP A 229 1.05 -6.80 -12.01
CA ASP A 229 0.19 -7.98 -12.00
C ASP A 229 0.95 -9.05 -12.78
N HIS A 230 1.40 -10.10 -12.13
CA HIS A 230 2.32 -11.06 -12.72
C HIS A 230 1.79 -11.70 -14.02
N ARG A 231 0.48 -11.94 -14.11
CA ARG A 231 -0.14 -12.53 -15.31
C ARG A 231 -0.24 -11.50 -16.43
N LEU A 232 -0.75 -10.32 -16.12
CA LEU A 232 -0.88 -9.23 -17.09
C LEU A 232 0.51 -8.75 -17.56
N GLU A 233 1.46 -8.60 -16.64
CA GLU A 233 2.85 -8.26 -16.95
C GLU A 233 3.47 -9.27 -17.90
N TRP A 234 3.32 -10.58 -17.63
CA TRP A 234 3.82 -11.63 -18.53
C TRP A 234 3.19 -11.53 -19.92
N MET A 235 1.86 -11.34 -20.00
CA MET A 235 1.17 -11.17 -21.27
C MET A 235 1.70 -9.95 -22.04
N MET A 236 1.91 -8.82 -21.37
CA MET A 236 2.47 -7.61 -21.99
C MET A 236 3.90 -7.85 -22.53
N LYS A 237 4.78 -8.44 -21.72
CA LYS A 237 6.20 -8.68 -22.06
C LYS A 237 6.38 -9.76 -23.11
N SER A 238 5.51 -10.77 -23.17
CA SER A 238 5.58 -11.89 -24.11
C SER A 238 4.87 -11.64 -25.46
N GLY A 239 4.38 -10.44 -25.69
CA GLY A 239 3.64 -10.11 -26.92
C GLY A 239 2.16 -10.53 -26.91
N GLY A 240 1.64 -10.97 -25.78
CA GLY A 240 0.26 -11.46 -25.61
C GLY A 240 -0.78 -10.36 -25.40
N VAL A 241 -0.44 -9.06 -25.55
CA VAL A 241 -1.38 -7.94 -25.29
C VAL A 241 -2.66 -8.06 -26.10
N GLN A 242 -2.57 -8.49 -27.37
CA GLN A 242 -3.76 -8.65 -28.22
C GLN A 242 -4.73 -9.72 -27.69
N VAL A 243 -4.22 -10.78 -27.08
CA VAL A 243 -5.05 -11.83 -26.45
C VAL A 243 -5.87 -11.24 -25.30
N VAL A 244 -5.28 -10.31 -24.53
CA VAL A 244 -5.99 -9.60 -23.44
C VAL A 244 -7.07 -8.69 -24.00
N LEU A 245 -6.75 -7.89 -25.02
CA LEU A 245 -7.70 -6.97 -25.67
C LEU A 245 -8.86 -7.74 -26.31
N ASP A 246 -8.59 -8.83 -27.00
CA ASP A 246 -9.61 -9.72 -27.57
C ASP A 246 -10.49 -10.35 -26.50
N GLY A 247 -9.90 -10.73 -25.37
CA GLY A 247 -10.62 -11.29 -24.24
C GLY A 247 -11.57 -10.27 -23.60
N LEU A 248 -11.16 -9.01 -23.49
CA LEU A 248 -12.03 -7.93 -23.03
C LEU A 248 -13.16 -7.66 -24.02
N ALA A 249 -12.85 -7.58 -25.31
CA ALA A 249 -13.85 -7.33 -26.37
C ALA A 249 -14.90 -8.46 -26.45
N LYS A 250 -14.49 -9.72 -26.23
CA LYS A 250 -15.36 -10.90 -26.27
C LYS A 250 -16.02 -11.23 -24.91
N ASN A 251 -15.70 -10.44 -23.88
CA ASN A 251 -16.16 -10.68 -22.50
C ASN A 251 -15.92 -12.13 -22.00
N ASN A 252 -14.75 -12.70 -22.33
CA ASN A 252 -14.37 -14.05 -21.97
C ASN A 252 -13.16 -14.13 -21.02
N ILE A 253 -12.70 -12.98 -20.51
CA ILE A 253 -11.80 -12.86 -19.38
C ILE A 253 -12.48 -12.09 -18.25
N ARG A 254 -12.00 -12.27 -17.05
CA ARG A 254 -12.51 -11.54 -15.88
C ARG A 254 -11.36 -11.09 -14.98
N PHE A 255 -11.57 -10.00 -14.27
CA PHE A 255 -10.83 -9.61 -13.11
C PHE A 255 -11.62 -9.96 -11.85
N THR A 256 -10.94 -10.33 -10.77
CA THR A 256 -11.61 -10.96 -9.63
C THR A 256 -12.23 -9.99 -8.65
N TRP A 257 -11.79 -8.72 -8.68
CA TRP A 257 -12.28 -7.73 -7.72
C TRP A 257 -12.01 -6.29 -8.20
N PRO A 258 -12.82 -5.30 -7.82
CA PRO A 258 -14.20 -5.50 -7.33
C PRO A 258 -15.03 -6.22 -8.38
N LEU A 259 -16.02 -6.97 -7.93
CA LEU A 259 -16.96 -7.64 -8.85
C LEU A 259 -17.69 -6.54 -9.62
N GLY A 260 -17.28 -6.37 -10.90
CA GLY A 260 -17.84 -5.35 -11.79
C GLY A 260 -19.22 -5.71 -12.27
#